data_d4f18b5d003897aca20ad8603efad793
#
_entry.id   d4f18b5d003897aca20ad8603efad793
#
_cell.length_a   1.000
_cell.length_b   1.000
_cell.length_c   1.000
_cell.angle_alpha   90.00
_cell.angle_beta   90.00
_cell.angle_gamma   90.00
#
_symmetry.space_group_name_H-M   'P 1'
#
loop_
_entity.id
_entity.type
_entity.pdbx_description
1 polymer ?
#
loop_
_entity_poly.entity_id
_entity_poly.type
_entity_poly.pdbx_seq_one_letter_code
_entity_poly.pdbx_strand_id
1 'polypeptide(L)'
;HIDGRLVSAEYDNNICVGLDILSPTGVMGNIYAGRVENVVKNINCAFVEIEKGVKCYFPLEADNNRHIFFNNKNNDKLNQGDSVLVQVIKEAVKTKPPTVTTKVSLTGKYVVLSSDIRGVNISSKTKKDEMSKKVQSLLLESLNTEKFGFIVRTNCKDVNESDFEDILKEAHDMSQKFENILQRATYEKAPVCLYKEKPLYVNHILGFPNDYIDEIITDDDNIYDTICAYLPENER
;
A
#
# COMPACT_ATOMS: atom_id res chain seq x y z
N HIS A 1 -0.19 13.14 -21.38
CA HIS A 1 -0.28 11.81 -22.05
C HIS A 1 0.75 11.68 -23.18
N ILE A 2 1.43 10.55 -23.29
CA ILE A 2 2.37 10.26 -24.38
C ILE A 2 1.90 8.97 -25.07
N ASP A 3 1.62 9.03 -26.37
CA ASP A 3 1.12 7.90 -27.17
C ASP A 3 -0.10 7.18 -26.53
N GLY A 4 -1.01 7.95 -25.93
CA GLY A 4 -2.20 7.44 -25.27
C GLY A 4 -1.93 6.74 -23.92
N ARG A 5 -0.72 6.86 -23.38
CA ARG A 5 -0.34 6.37 -22.06
C ARG A 5 -0.22 7.53 -21.08
N LEU A 6 -0.72 7.33 -19.88
CA LEU A 6 -0.49 8.25 -18.79
C LEU A 6 0.98 8.13 -18.34
N VAL A 7 1.67 9.25 -18.29
CA VAL A 7 3.10 9.32 -17.93
C VAL A 7 3.27 10.39 -16.86
N SER A 8 4.03 10.08 -15.82
CA SER A 8 4.55 11.07 -14.86
C SER A 8 6.03 11.33 -15.17
N ALA A 9 6.42 12.60 -15.26
CA ALA A 9 7.80 12.98 -15.48
C ALA A 9 8.23 14.00 -14.44
N GLU A 10 9.42 13.82 -13.91
CA GLU A 10 10.07 14.73 -12.96
C GLU A 10 11.16 15.50 -13.70
N TYR A 11 11.19 16.82 -13.47
CA TYR A 11 12.19 17.71 -14.06
C TYR A 11 12.95 18.45 -12.97
N ASP A 12 14.27 18.49 -13.11
CA ASP A 12 15.15 19.37 -12.36
C ASP A 12 15.89 20.27 -13.35
N ASN A 13 15.72 21.60 -13.24
CA ASN A 13 16.33 22.59 -14.14
C ASN A 13 16.15 22.25 -15.63
N ASN A 14 14.93 21.90 -16.06
CA ASN A 14 14.57 21.45 -17.42
C ASN A 14 15.21 20.13 -17.87
N ILE A 15 15.82 19.37 -16.98
CA ILE A 15 16.34 18.03 -17.26
C ILE A 15 15.36 17.00 -16.70
N CYS A 16 14.88 16.08 -17.51
CA CYS A 16 14.05 14.98 -17.03
C CYS A 16 14.92 14.03 -16.19
N VAL A 17 14.64 13.95 -14.88
CA VAL A 17 15.36 13.11 -13.91
C VAL A 17 14.61 11.85 -13.53
N GLY A 18 13.29 11.82 -13.79
CA GLY A 18 12.42 10.67 -13.53
C GLY A 18 11.33 10.55 -14.59
N LEU A 19 10.97 9.32 -14.95
CA LEU A 19 9.87 9.03 -15.87
C LEU A 19 9.19 7.73 -15.47
N ASP A 20 7.88 7.79 -15.18
CA ASP A 20 7.07 6.64 -14.85
C ASP A 20 5.85 6.53 -15.79
N ILE A 21 5.58 5.32 -16.26
CA ILE A 21 4.35 5.02 -17.00
C ILE A 21 3.30 4.57 -15.98
N LEU A 22 2.25 5.35 -15.87
CA LEU A 22 1.16 5.12 -14.93
C LEU A 22 0.08 4.25 -15.55
N SER A 23 -0.52 3.40 -14.75
CA SER A 23 -1.65 2.61 -15.21
C SER A 23 -2.95 3.40 -15.06
N PRO A 24 -3.82 3.39 -16.09
CA PRO A 24 -5.09 4.10 -16.05
C PRO A 24 -6.12 3.44 -15.10
N THR A 25 -5.95 2.18 -14.72
CA THR A 25 -6.92 1.46 -13.89
C THR A 25 -6.80 1.75 -12.41
N GLY A 26 -5.62 2.21 -11.95
CA GLY A 26 -5.40 2.67 -10.58
C GLY A 26 -5.78 1.68 -9.46
N VAL A 27 -5.74 0.37 -9.74
CA VAL A 27 -6.12 -0.67 -8.75
C VAL A 27 -4.93 -1.16 -7.94
N MET A 28 -3.70 -0.79 -8.32
CA MET A 28 -2.50 -1.18 -7.59
C MET A 28 -2.53 -0.58 -6.17
N GLY A 29 -2.23 -1.40 -5.16
CA GLY A 29 -2.30 -1.00 -3.76
C GLY A 29 -3.69 -1.13 -3.12
N ASN A 30 -4.76 -1.25 -3.91
CA ASN A 30 -6.11 -1.44 -3.38
C ASN A 30 -6.21 -2.74 -2.57
N ILE A 31 -6.98 -2.69 -1.48
CA ILE A 31 -7.19 -3.82 -0.57
C ILE A 31 -8.64 -4.29 -0.67
N TYR A 32 -8.81 -5.59 -0.77
CA TYR A 32 -10.10 -6.24 -0.95
C TYR A 32 -10.32 -7.36 0.07
N ALA A 33 -11.57 -7.58 0.46
CA ALA A 33 -12.01 -8.90 0.87
C ALA A 33 -12.29 -9.69 -0.41
N GLY A 34 -11.34 -10.55 -0.81
CA GLY A 34 -11.44 -11.35 -2.01
C GLY A 34 -12.05 -12.72 -1.73
N ARG A 35 -12.69 -13.32 -2.74
CA ARG A 35 -13.20 -14.68 -2.67
C ARG A 35 -12.29 -15.64 -3.43
N VAL A 36 -11.81 -16.68 -2.78
CA VAL A 36 -11.01 -17.71 -3.43
C VAL A 36 -11.89 -18.53 -4.36
N GLU A 37 -11.64 -18.47 -5.66
CA GLU A 37 -12.39 -19.23 -6.66
C GLU A 37 -11.82 -20.62 -6.89
N ASN A 38 -10.48 -20.71 -6.92
CA ASN A 38 -9.80 -21.97 -7.16
C ASN A 38 -8.40 -21.98 -6.55
N VAL A 39 -7.94 -23.15 -6.12
CA VAL A 39 -6.56 -23.37 -5.64
C VAL A 39 -5.92 -24.42 -6.54
N VAL A 40 -4.87 -24.02 -7.28
CA VAL A 40 -4.17 -24.85 -8.25
C VAL A 40 -2.83 -25.30 -7.68
N LYS A 41 -2.81 -26.45 -7.05
CA LYS A 41 -1.64 -26.98 -6.34
C LYS A 41 -0.43 -27.23 -7.24
N ASN A 42 -0.66 -27.67 -8.48
CA ASN A 42 0.42 -28.04 -9.41
C ASN A 42 1.34 -26.87 -9.80
N ILE A 43 0.81 -25.65 -9.77
CA ILE A 43 1.55 -24.43 -10.08
C ILE A 43 1.65 -23.50 -8.86
N ASN A 44 1.33 -24.03 -7.68
CA ASN A 44 1.40 -23.33 -6.40
C ASN A 44 0.75 -21.95 -6.42
N CYS A 45 -0.48 -21.86 -6.90
CA CYS A 45 -1.22 -20.60 -6.94
C CYS A 45 -2.71 -20.79 -6.60
N ALA A 46 -3.38 -19.67 -6.36
CA ALA A 46 -4.82 -19.57 -6.30
C ALA A 46 -5.33 -18.46 -7.22
N PHE A 47 -6.62 -18.50 -7.56
CA PHE A 47 -7.32 -17.40 -8.20
C PHE A 47 -8.32 -16.82 -7.21
N VAL A 48 -8.24 -15.49 -7.03
CA VAL A 48 -9.07 -14.74 -6.08
C VAL A 48 -9.89 -13.71 -6.86
N GLU A 49 -11.20 -13.77 -6.73
CA GLU A 49 -12.10 -12.74 -7.25
C GLU A 49 -12.10 -11.55 -6.29
N ILE A 50 -11.76 -10.36 -6.78
CA ILE A 50 -11.72 -9.12 -5.99
C ILE A 50 -12.91 -8.20 -6.24
N GLU A 51 -13.49 -8.29 -7.43
CA GLU A 51 -14.74 -7.65 -7.86
C GLU A 51 -15.47 -8.61 -8.79
N LYS A 52 -16.77 -8.41 -9.00
CA LYS A 52 -17.56 -9.30 -9.87
C LYS A 52 -16.92 -9.48 -11.24
N GLY A 53 -16.44 -10.69 -11.53
CA GLY A 53 -15.79 -11.07 -12.77
C GLY A 53 -14.30 -10.69 -12.87
N VAL A 54 -13.72 -10.02 -11.86
CA VAL A 54 -12.31 -9.65 -11.84
C VAL A 54 -11.51 -10.65 -11.02
N LYS A 55 -10.84 -11.56 -11.73
CA LYS A 55 -10.02 -12.64 -11.13
C LYS A 55 -8.57 -12.25 -11.09
N CYS A 56 -7.92 -12.41 -9.93
CA CYS A 56 -6.53 -12.13 -9.72
C CYS A 56 -5.72 -13.41 -9.51
N TYR A 57 -4.49 -13.41 -9.97
CA TYR A 57 -3.50 -14.43 -9.68
C TYR A 57 -2.92 -14.22 -8.27
N PHE A 58 -2.96 -15.25 -7.47
CA PHE A 58 -2.37 -15.25 -6.13
C PHE A 58 -1.31 -16.35 -6.03
N PRO A 59 0.00 -16.00 -6.06
CA PRO A 59 1.07 -16.98 -5.86
C PRO A 59 1.05 -17.47 -4.40
N LEU A 60 0.97 -18.79 -4.21
CA LEU A 60 1.10 -19.43 -2.90
C LEU A 60 2.59 -19.67 -2.67
N GLU A 61 3.26 -18.73 -2.03
CA GLU A 61 4.66 -18.91 -1.63
C GLU A 61 4.74 -20.02 -0.57
N ALA A 62 5.83 -20.82 -0.61
CA ALA A 62 6.01 -21.98 0.27
C ALA A 62 6.14 -21.60 1.75
N ASP A 63 6.39 -20.32 2.07
CA ASP A 63 6.68 -19.86 3.42
C ASP A 63 5.58 -18.98 3.99
N ASN A 64 4.94 -19.49 5.06
CA ASN A 64 4.26 -18.76 6.13
C ASN A 64 3.39 -17.55 5.74
N ASN A 65 2.64 -17.63 4.65
CA ASN A 65 1.64 -16.61 4.36
C ASN A 65 0.57 -16.65 5.45
N ARG A 66 0.60 -15.68 6.34
CA ARG A 66 -0.46 -15.47 7.32
C ARG A 66 -1.65 -14.88 6.59
N HIS A 67 -2.62 -15.73 6.27
CA HIS A 67 -3.87 -15.30 5.66
C HIS A 67 -4.79 -14.73 6.73
N ILE A 68 -5.42 -13.59 6.44
CA ILE A 68 -6.49 -13.04 7.26
C ILE A 68 -7.80 -13.47 6.60
N PHE A 69 -8.47 -14.44 7.23
CA PHE A 69 -9.75 -15.00 6.75
C PHE A 69 -10.93 -14.31 7.45
N PHE A 70 -12.03 -14.17 6.71
CA PHE A 70 -13.29 -13.59 7.21
C PHE A 70 -14.44 -14.60 7.28
N ASN A 71 -14.15 -15.87 7.04
CA ASN A 71 -15.07 -16.99 7.21
C ASN A 71 -14.51 -17.89 8.33
N ASN A 72 -15.06 -17.83 9.51
CA ASN A 72 -14.73 -18.61 10.73
C ASN A 72 -13.93 -19.90 10.48
N LYS A 73 -12.67 -19.74 10.10
CA LYS A 73 -11.81 -20.84 9.69
C LYS A 73 -10.77 -21.14 10.78
N ASN A 74 -10.64 -22.43 11.09
CA ASN A 74 -9.74 -22.91 12.15
C ASN A 74 -8.35 -23.32 11.65
N ASN A 75 -8.01 -23.07 10.37
CA ASN A 75 -6.70 -23.41 9.82
C ASN A 75 -6.26 -22.40 8.76
N ASP A 76 -4.95 -22.31 8.53
CA ASP A 76 -4.33 -21.37 7.58
C ASP A 76 -4.33 -21.85 6.12
N LYS A 77 -4.96 -23.02 5.82
CA LYS A 77 -5.02 -23.52 4.43
C LYS A 77 -6.07 -22.78 3.63
N LEU A 78 -5.65 -22.23 2.51
CA LEU A 78 -6.54 -21.61 1.55
C LEU A 78 -7.37 -22.68 0.82
N ASN A 79 -8.70 -22.51 0.81
CA ASN A 79 -9.62 -23.37 0.08
C ASN A 79 -10.54 -22.54 -0.80
N GLN A 80 -11.12 -23.20 -1.80
CA GLN A 80 -12.17 -22.60 -2.62
C GLN A 80 -13.35 -22.15 -1.75
N GLY A 81 -13.84 -20.94 -2.02
CA GLY A 81 -14.94 -20.31 -1.28
C GLY A 81 -14.50 -19.49 -0.07
N ASP A 82 -13.22 -19.54 0.33
CA ASP A 82 -12.71 -18.72 1.43
C ASP A 82 -12.81 -17.23 1.08
N SER A 83 -13.13 -16.43 2.09
CA SER A 83 -12.99 -14.96 2.04
C SER A 83 -11.68 -14.57 2.72
N VAL A 84 -10.82 -13.87 2.00
CA VAL A 84 -9.45 -13.55 2.44
C VAL A 84 -9.08 -12.12 2.13
N LEU A 85 -8.33 -11.48 3.04
CA LEU A 85 -7.78 -10.14 2.81
C LEU A 85 -6.66 -10.22 1.78
N VAL A 86 -6.77 -9.43 0.70
CA VAL A 86 -5.76 -9.36 -0.36
C VAL A 86 -5.52 -7.93 -0.80
N GLN A 87 -4.30 -7.67 -1.25
CA GLN A 87 -3.88 -6.40 -1.84
C GLN A 87 -3.36 -6.63 -3.25
N VAL A 88 -3.73 -5.77 -4.19
CA VAL A 88 -3.21 -5.81 -5.56
C VAL A 88 -1.79 -5.27 -5.58
N ILE A 89 -0.85 -6.09 -6.07
CA ILE A 89 0.59 -5.74 -6.15
C ILE A 89 1.09 -5.59 -7.58
N LYS A 90 0.34 -6.09 -8.56
CA LYS A 90 0.60 -5.89 -9.99
C LYS A 90 -0.72 -5.79 -10.71
N GLU A 91 -0.81 -4.86 -11.63
CA GLU A 91 -1.98 -4.73 -12.51
C GLU A 91 -1.99 -5.75 -13.64
N ALA A 92 -3.13 -5.86 -14.29
CA ALA A 92 -3.26 -6.71 -15.46
C ALA A 92 -2.34 -6.21 -16.60
N VAL A 93 -1.63 -7.13 -17.23
CA VAL A 93 -0.78 -6.81 -18.39
C VAL A 93 -1.13 -7.75 -19.55
N LYS A 94 -1.69 -7.20 -20.61
CA LYS A 94 -2.17 -7.98 -21.77
C LYS A 94 -3.19 -9.05 -21.33
N THR A 95 -2.83 -10.32 -21.47
CA THR A 95 -3.65 -11.47 -21.08
C THR A 95 -3.40 -11.97 -19.65
N LYS A 96 -2.44 -11.39 -18.92
CA LYS A 96 -2.14 -11.79 -17.54
C LYS A 96 -3.06 -11.05 -16.57
N PRO A 97 -3.76 -11.76 -15.68
CA PRO A 97 -4.59 -11.13 -14.68
C PRO A 97 -3.74 -10.31 -13.68
N PRO A 98 -4.38 -9.40 -12.92
CA PRO A 98 -3.71 -8.72 -11.80
C PRO A 98 -3.15 -9.75 -10.82
N THR A 99 -2.10 -9.37 -10.09
CA THR A 99 -1.53 -10.22 -9.04
C THR A 99 -1.85 -9.63 -7.68
N VAL A 100 -2.27 -10.48 -6.75
CA VAL A 100 -2.56 -10.11 -5.36
C VAL A 100 -1.64 -10.82 -4.38
N THR A 101 -1.55 -10.25 -3.17
CA THR A 101 -0.86 -10.82 -2.01
C THR A 101 -1.74 -10.74 -0.77
N THR A 102 -1.52 -11.61 0.21
CA THR A 102 -2.11 -11.50 1.56
C THR A 102 -1.21 -10.73 2.54
N LYS A 103 0.01 -10.38 2.11
CA LYS A 103 0.90 -9.47 2.84
C LYS A 103 0.48 -8.03 2.60
N VAL A 104 -0.59 -7.63 3.29
CA VAL A 104 -1.16 -6.30 3.12
C VAL A 104 -0.29 -5.26 3.78
N SER A 105 -0.03 -4.15 3.09
CA SER A 105 0.74 -3.03 3.60
C SER A 105 0.09 -1.68 3.28
N LEU A 106 0.24 -0.73 4.19
CA LEU A 106 -0.07 0.68 3.98
C LEU A 106 1.24 1.46 4.02
N THR A 107 1.46 2.32 3.03
CA THR A 107 2.71 3.08 2.92
C THR A 107 2.46 4.54 3.28
N GLY A 108 3.18 5.05 4.30
CA GLY A 108 3.24 6.43 4.69
C GLY A 108 4.55 7.12 4.29
N LYS A 109 4.73 8.35 4.72
CA LYS A 109 5.95 9.12 4.51
C LYS A 109 7.12 8.56 5.31
N TYR A 110 6.91 8.24 6.58
CA TYR A 110 7.94 7.82 7.53
C TYR A 110 7.92 6.33 7.83
N VAL A 111 6.75 5.70 7.77
CA VAL A 111 6.59 4.30 8.12
C VAL A 111 5.77 3.52 7.09
N VAL A 112 5.95 2.20 7.10
CA VAL A 112 5.07 1.26 6.39
C VAL A 112 4.46 0.33 7.43
N LEU A 113 3.12 0.30 7.52
CA LEU A 113 2.40 -0.73 8.27
C LEU A 113 2.34 -2.01 7.43
N SER A 114 2.59 -3.17 8.05
CA SER A 114 2.47 -4.46 7.36
C SER A 114 1.78 -5.52 8.22
N SER A 115 0.84 -6.24 7.62
CA SER A 115 0.14 -7.37 8.26
C SER A 115 1.04 -8.60 8.48
N ASP A 116 2.16 -8.69 7.76
CA ASP A 116 3.06 -9.85 7.75
C ASP A 116 4.12 -9.81 8.87
N ILE A 117 4.35 -8.67 9.46
CA ILE A 117 5.35 -8.48 10.53
C ILE A 117 4.69 -8.16 11.87
N ARG A 118 5.49 -8.31 12.92
CA ARG A 118 5.15 -7.90 14.28
C ARG A 118 6.28 -7.03 14.83
N GLY A 119 5.95 -6.12 15.74
CA GLY A 119 6.91 -5.16 16.24
C GLY A 119 7.23 -4.07 15.22
N VAL A 120 8.35 -3.40 15.43
CA VAL A 120 8.85 -2.33 14.56
C VAL A 120 10.23 -2.71 14.03
N ASN A 121 10.36 -2.79 12.71
CA ASN A 121 11.61 -3.06 12.02
C ASN A 121 12.15 -1.78 11.38
N ILE A 122 13.44 -1.75 11.08
CA ILE A 122 14.07 -0.67 10.31
C ILE A 122 14.36 -1.18 8.89
N SER A 123 14.16 -0.34 7.90
CA SER A 123 14.55 -0.62 6.51
C SER A 123 16.00 -1.10 6.45
N SER A 124 16.26 -2.13 5.64
CA SER A 124 17.62 -2.70 5.51
C SER A 124 18.67 -1.67 5.07
N LYS A 125 18.24 -0.61 4.37
CA LYS A 125 19.09 0.47 3.88
C LYS A 125 19.59 1.42 4.99
N THR A 126 18.88 1.50 6.14
CA THR A 126 19.15 2.45 7.25
C THR A 126 19.33 1.80 8.61
N LYS A 127 19.55 0.47 8.67
CA LYS A 127 19.69 -0.27 9.95
C LYS A 127 20.74 0.27 10.92
N LYS A 128 21.77 0.95 10.41
CA LYS A 128 22.89 1.50 11.21
C LYS A 128 22.65 2.95 11.67
N ASP A 129 21.62 3.60 11.13
CA ASP A 129 21.32 4.99 11.43
C ASP A 129 20.74 5.15 12.82
N GLU A 130 21.26 6.13 13.60
CA GLU A 130 20.86 6.34 14.99
C GLU A 130 19.46 6.97 15.10
N MET A 131 19.11 7.86 14.17
CA MET A 131 17.79 8.49 14.17
C MET A 131 16.69 7.47 13.88
N SER A 132 16.93 6.60 12.88
CA SER A 132 16.02 5.48 12.59
C SER A 132 15.82 4.55 13.80
N LYS A 133 16.83 4.34 14.65
CA LYS A 133 16.71 3.57 15.89
C LYS A 133 15.91 4.30 16.96
N LYS A 134 16.09 5.61 17.11
CA LYS A 134 15.27 6.44 18.01
C LYS A 134 13.79 6.35 17.63
N VAL A 135 13.48 6.52 16.33
CA VAL A 135 12.11 6.37 15.80
C VAL A 135 11.57 4.96 16.05
N GLN A 136 12.38 3.92 15.85
CA GLN A 136 11.98 2.54 16.15
C GLN A 136 11.58 2.37 17.63
N SER A 137 12.40 2.86 18.57
CA SER A 137 12.12 2.77 20.01
C SER A 137 10.84 3.54 20.36
N LEU A 138 10.69 4.75 19.84
CA LEU A 138 9.50 5.57 20.05
C LEU A 138 8.20 4.86 19.60
N LEU A 139 8.22 4.23 18.42
CA LEU A 139 7.06 3.51 17.90
C LEU A 139 6.78 2.22 18.70
N LEU A 140 7.82 1.50 19.16
CA LEU A 140 7.66 0.31 19.98
C LEU A 140 7.02 0.60 21.33
N GLU A 141 7.33 1.75 21.93
CA GLU A 141 6.77 2.18 23.21
C GLU A 141 5.32 2.69 23.06
N SER A 142 4.99 3.26 21.92
CA SER A 142 3.72 3.99 21.73
C SER A 142 2.62 3.16 21.02
N LEU A 143 2.96 2.07 20.34
CA LEU A 143 2.02 1.34 19.49
C LEU A 143 1.84 -0.12 19.90
N ASN A 144 0.59 -0.59 19.77
CA ASN A 144 0.32 -2.03 19.84
C ASN A 144 0.63 -2.70 18.51
N THR A 145 1.62 -3.58 18.50
CA THR A 145 2.12 -4.26 17.30
C THR A 145 1.84 -5.77 17.29
N GLU A 146 0.86 -6.25 18.06
CA GLU A 146 0.52 -7.68 18.15
C GLU A 146 -0.14 -8.22 16.88
N LYS A 147 -0.98 -7.42 16.22
CA LYS A 147 -1.75 -7.83 15.03
C LYS A 147 -1.04 -7.52 13.73
N PHE A 148 -0.27 -6.45 13.69
CA PHE A 148 0.52 -5.96 12.55
C PHE A 148 1.77 -5.25 13.08
N GLY A 149 2.70 -4.94 12.21
CA GLY A 149 3.91 -4.22 12.61
C GLY A 149 4.26 -3.10 11.66
N PHE A 150 5.36 -2.41 11.95
CA PHE A 150 5.82 -1.28 11.18
C PHE A 150 7.26 -1.47 10.67
N ILE A 151 7.56 -0.81 9.56
CA ILE A 151 8.92 -0.66 9.03
C ILE A 151 9.23 0.83 8.98
N VAL A 152 10.24 1.26 9.70
CA VAL A 152 10.79 2.62 9.63
C VAL A 152 11.46 2.79 8.28
N ARG A 153 11.04 3.81 7.51
CA ARG A 153 11.53 4.08 6.16
C ARG A 153 12.85 4.86 6.19
N THR A 154 13.50 4.89 5.03
CA THR A 154 14.77 5.62 4.83
C THR A 154 14.65 7.13 5.07
N ASN A 155 13.48 7.70 4.88
CA ASN A 155 13.23 9.13 5.14
C ASN A 155 13.46 9.52 6.61
N CYS A 156 13.37 8.55 7.54
CA CYS A 156 13.59 8.81 8.96
C CYS A 156 15.07 9.05 9.34
N LYS A 157 16.03 8.89 8.43
CA LYS A 157 17.44 9.24 8.71
C LYS A 157 17.66 10.75 8.79
N ASP A 158 16.84 11.54 8.09
CA ASP A 158 16.98 12.99 7.93
C ASP A 158 15.97 13.78 8.79
N VAL A 159 15.21 13.10 9.69
CA VAL A 159 14.24 13.76 10.58
C VAL A 159 14.92 14.31 11.84
N ASN A 160 14.24 15.26 12.47
CA ASN A 160 14.62 15.83 13.77
C ASN A 160 13.65 15.32 14.86
N GLU A 161 13.98 15.59 16.12
CA GLU A 161 13.09 15.21 17.23
C GLU A 161 11.75 15.98 17.21
N SER A 162 11.71 17.16 16.58
CA SER A 162 10.46 17.89 16.33
C SER A 162 9.48 17.15 15.44
N ASP A 163 9.96 16.24 14.59
CA ASP A 163 9.12 15.47 13.65
C ASP A 163 8.50 14.22 14.30
N PHE A 164 8.86 13.90 15.54
CA PHE A 164 8.41 12.68 16.22
C PHE A 164 6.90 12.63 16.45
N GLU A 165 6.26 13.78 16.69
CA GLU A 165 4.80 13.86 16.82
C GLU A 165 4.11 13.53 15.51
N ASP A 166 4.62 14.01 14.39
CA ASP A 166 4.08 13.72 13.06
C ASP A 166 4.26 12.24 12.68
N ILE A 167 5.42 11.65 13.04
CA ILE A 167 5.68 10.23 12.82
C ILE A 167 4.72 9.35 13.64
N LEU A 168 4.51 9.69 14.91
CA LEU A 168 3.55 8.99 15.77
C LEU A 168 2.13 9.13 15.25
N LYS A 169 1.73 10.32 14.84
CA LYS A 169 0.42 10.59 14.27
C LYS A 169 0.20 9.77 13.00
N GLU A 170 1.17 9.77 12.06
CA GLU A 170 1.11 8.93 10.86
C GLU A 170 0.90 7.47 11.21
N ALA A 171 1.69 6.93 12.15
CA ALA A 171 1.60 5.52 12.54
C ALA A 171 0.27 5.17 13.24
N HIS A 172 -0.27 6.06 14.06
CA HIS A 172 -1.60 5.91 14.67
C HIS A 172 -2.71 5.94 13.62
N ASP A 173 -2.68 6.90 12.71
CA ASP A 173 -3.68 7.03 11.62
C ASP A 173 -3.67 5.78 10.73
N MET A 174 -2.49 5.22 10.44
CA MET A 174 -2.35 3.98 9.68
C MET A 174 -2.89 2.78 10.45
N SER A 175 -2.64 2.70 11.75
CA SER A 175 -3.18 1.64 12.62
C SER A 175 -4.70 1.67 12.61
N GLN A 176 -5.29 2.83 12.83
CA GLN A 176 -6.75 3.02 12.82
C GLN A 176 -7.36 2.69 11.45
N LYS A 177 -6.70 3.13 10.38
CA LYS A 177 -7.12 2.81 9.01
C LYS A 177 -7.12 1.31 8.75
N PHE A 178 -6.06 0.61 9.17
CA PHE A 178 -5.97 -0.83 8.99
C PHE A 178 -7.01 -1.60 9.83
N GLU A 179 -7.24 -1.19 11.07
CA GLU A 179 -8.30 -1.76 11.92
C GLU A 179 -9.69 -1.55 11.31
N ASN A 180 -9.97 -0.38 10.75
CA ASN A 180 -11.22 -0.12 10.03
C ASN A 180 -11.38 -1.03 8.80
N ILE A 181 -10.31 -1.30 8.05
CA ILE A 181 -10.32 -2.25 6.93
C ILE A 181 -10.69 -3.65 7.44
N LEU A 182 -10.07 -4.12 8.51
CA LEU A 182 -10.38 -5.43 9.10
C LEU A 182 -11.81 -5.50 9.61
N GLN A 183 -12.29 -4.46 10.27
CA GLN A 183 -13.66 -4.39 10.77
C GLN A 183 -14.67 -4.43 9.61
N ARG A 184 -14.50 -3.63 8.56
CA ARG A 184 -15.36 -3.66 7.38
C ARG A 184 -15.41 -5.03 6.74
N ALA A 185 -14.29 -5.71 6.63
CA ALA A 185 -14.19 -7.04 6.04
C ALA A 185 -14.98 -8.11 6.81
N THR A 186 -15.27 -7.90 8.10
CA THR A 186 -16.12 -8.82 8.87
C THR A 186 -17.60 -8.66 8.61
N TYR A 187 -18.03 -7.47 8.16
CA TYR A 187 -19.45 -7.17 7.91
C TYR A 187 -19.81 -7.18 6.43
N GLU A 188 -18.87 -6.86 5.56
CA GLU A 188 -19.11 -6.79 4.13
C GLU A 188 -18.87 -8.16 3.45
N LYS A 189 -19.75 -8.50 2.49
CA LYS A 189 -19.67 -9.80 1.81
C LYS A 189 -18.67 -9.74 0.65
N ALA A 190 -17.66 -10.60 0.69
CA ALA A 190 -16.70 -10.75 -0.42
C ALA A 190 -17.36 -11.22 -1.74
N PRO A 191 -16.91 -10.74 -2.92
CA PRO A 191 -15.80 -9.81 -3.11
C PRO A 191 -16.20 -8.35 -2.92
N VAL A 192 -15.36 -7.55 -2.23
CA VAL A 192 -15.61 -6.12 -1.99
C VAL A 192 -14.30 -5.35 -1.80
N CYS A 193 -14.26 -4.10 -2.31
CA CYS A 193 -13.15 -3.18 -2.08
C CYS A 193 -13.25 -2.55 -0.70
N LEU A 194 -12.24 -2.76 0.14
CA LEU A 194 -12.18 -2.24 1.51
C LEU A 194 -11.37 -0.96 1.61
N TYR A 195 -10.37 -0.81 0.76
CA TYR A 195 -9.50 0.37 0.72
C TYR A 195 -9.03 0.63 -0.71
N LYS A 196 -9.13 1.88 -1.13
CA LYS A 196 -8.55 2.36 -2.38
C LYS A 196 -7.26 3.11 -2.08
N GLU A 197 -6.16 2.67 -2.69
CA GLU A 197 -4.87 3.36 -2.58
C GLU A 197 -4.93 4.67 -3.36
N LYS A 198 -4.13 5.63 -2.91
CA LYS A 198 -3.93 6.86 -3.66
C LYS A 198 -3.26 6.53 -5.00
N PRO A 199 -3.61 7.24 -6.08
CA PRO A 199 -2.89 7.10 -7.34
C PRO A 199 -1.38 7.26 -7.15
N LEU A 200 -0.58 6.53 -7.94
CA LEU A 200 0.87 6.51 -7.79
C LEU A 200 1.48 7.93 -7.91
N TYR A 201 0.98 8.73 -8.85
CA TYR A 201 1.42 10.12 -9.01
C TYR A 201 1.13 10.99 -7.77
N VAL A 202 0.01 10.77 -7.08
CA VAL A 202 -0.28 11.46 -5.82
C VAL A 202 0.70 11.04 -4.73
N ASN A 203 1.01 9.73 -4.64
CA ASN A 203 2.00 9.24 -3.68
C ASN A 203 3.40 9.78 -3.96
N HIS A 204 3.78 9.96 -5.22
CA HIS A 204 5.04 10.60 -5.60
C HIS A 204 5.07 12.06 -5.13
N ILE A 205 4.05 12.85 -5.47
CA ILE A 205 3.95 14.26 -5.05
C ILE A 205 4.05 14.40 -3.54
N LEU A 206 3.24 13.64 -2.79
CA LEU A 206 3.24 13.67 -1.32
C LEU A 206 4.49 13.06 -0.67
N GLY A 207 5.31 12.36 -1.43
CA GLY A 207 6.58 11.79 -0.98
C GLY A 207 7.75 12.76 -0.97
N PHE A 208 7.63 13.91 -1.66
CA PHE A 208 8.65 14.95 -1.64
C PHE A 208 8.59 15.76 -0.34
N PRO A 209 9.74 16.31 0.11
CA PRO A 209 9.73 17.32 1.18
C PRO A 209 8.88 18.52 0.77
N ASN A 210 8.28 19.19 1.75
CA ASN A 210 7.64 20.49 1.54
C ASN A 210 8.68 21.43 0.90
N ASP A 211 8.25 22.28 -0.01
CA ASP A 211 9.09 23.22 -0.76
C ASP A 211 10.06 22.60 -1.80
N TYR A 212 9.94 21.29 -2.10
CA TYR A 212 10.75 20.64 -3.13
C TYR A 212 10.14 20.74 -4.54
N ILE A 213 8.82 20.86 -4.62
CA ILE A 213 8.08 20.94 -5.89
C ILE A 213 7.66 22.40 -6.10
N ASP A 214 8.18 23.03 -7.15
CA ASP A 214 7.80 24.39 -7.53
C ASP A 214 6.47 24.43 -8.29
N GLU A 215 6.22 23.45 -9.16
CA GLU A 215 5.05 23.42 -10.03
C GLU A 215 4.63 21.99 -10.39
N ILE A 216 3.33 21.76 -10.54
CA ILE A 216 2.76 20.50 -11.04
C ILE A 216 1.92 20.82 -12.27
N ILE A 217 2.26 20.22 -13.41
CA ILE A 217 1.58 20.42 -14.68
C ILE A 217 0.89 19.13 -15.11
N THR A 218 -0.36 19.20 -15.52
CA THR A 218 -1.11 18.06 -16.07
C THR A 218 -1.91 18.49 -17.31
N ASP A 219 -2.11 17.54 -18.24
CA ASP A 219 -2.95 17.67 -19.43
C ASP A 219 -4.33 17.02 -19.28
N ASP A 220 -4.71 16.63 -18.04
CA ASP A 220 -5.96 15.92 -17.74
C ASP A 220 -6.67 16.56 -16.53
N ASP A 221 -7.91 17.02 -16.73
CA ASP A 221 -8.70 17.70 -15.71
C ASP A 221 -9.03 16.78 -14.51
N ASN A 222 -9.27 15.47 -14.74
CA ASN A 222 -9.57 14.54 -13.65
C ASN A 222 -8.32 14.29 -12.78
N ILE A 223 -7.13 14.29 -13.38
CA ILE A 223 -5.86 14.19 -12.66
C ILE A 223 -5.65 15.46 -11.85
N TYR A 224 -5.90 16.62 -12.43
CA TYR A 224 -5.84 17.90 -11.74
C TYR A 224 -6.73 17.92 -10.49
N ASP A 225 -8.02 17.59 -10.66
CA ASP A 225 -8.98 17.54 -9.54
C ASP A 225 -8.55 16.54 -8.46
N THR A 226 -8.01 15.39 -8.89
CA THR A 226 -7.50 14.36 -7.96
C THR A 226 -6.31 14.88 -7.16
N ILE A 227 -5.33 15.52 -7.81
CA ILE A 227 -4.17 16.10 -7.12
C ILE A 227 -4.64 17.17 -6.13
N CYS A 228 -5.51 18.11 -6.57
CA CYS A 228 -6.05 19.15 -5.71
C CYS A 228 -6.82 18.60 -4.48
N ALA A 229 -7.47 17.44 -4.61
CA ALA A 229 -8.16 16.82 -3.48
C ALA A 229 -7.21 16.33 -2.36
N TYR A 230 -5.94 16.07 -2.70
CA TYR A 230 -4.95 15.57 -1.74
C TYR A 230 -3.96 16.64 -1.27
N LEU A 231 -3.83 17.76 -1.97
CA LEU A 231 -2.99 18.88 -1.54
C LEU A 231 -3.73 19.76 -0.54
N PRO A 232 -3.03 20.35 0.45
CA PRO A 232 -3.56 21.42 1.31
C PRO A 232 -4.04 22.61 0.49
N GLU A 233 -5.02 23.36 1.00
CA GLU A 233 -5.59 24.53 0.27
C GLU A 233 -4.56 25.61 -0.08
N ASN A 234 -3.52 25.76 0.71
CA ASN A 234 -2.44 26.72 0.49
C ASN A 234 -1.37 26.25 -0.52
N GLU A 235 -1.48 25.02 -1.04
CA GLU A 235 -0.56 24.42 -2.02
C GLU A 235 -1.25 24.08 -3.35
N ARG A 236 -2.49 24.57 -3.56
CA ARG A 236 -3.30 24.34 -4.76
C ARG A 236 -3.10 25.40 -5.83
#